data_be0d99d66d0a9cde69abd6b7892b2967
#
_entry.id   be0d99d66d0a9cde69abd6b7892b2967
#
_cell.length_a   1.000
_cell.length_b   1.000
_cell.length_c   1.000
_cell.angle_alpha   90.00
_cell.angle_beta   90.00
_cell.angle_gamma   90.00
#
_symmetry.space_group_name_H-M   'P 1'
#
loop_
_entity.id
_entity.type
_entity.pdbx_description
1 polymer ?
#
loop_
_entity_poly.entity_id
_entity_poly.type
_entity_poly.pdbx_seq_one_letter_code
_entity_poly.pdbx_strand_id
1 'polypeptide(L)'
;MSHINNYIRIFITLFVCISVHGKTKFTDRQVAMMIPKYFARDHNAPKITRTRVYGENGKKILHLNIEVNRNRYENQMEYALSAMASVSQHAARPFDTFVLIMEQNSRQVNDEKVEAKAKCTIDHFVFKRVKNDRWVKKCLNVEEI
;
A
#
# COMPACT_ATOMS: atom_id res chain seq x y z
N MET A 1 7.72 -52.32 28.48
CA MET A 1 8.13 -50.91 28.66
C MET A 1 8.80 -50.28 27.42
N SER A 2 9.08 -51.02 26.36
CA SER A 2 9.76 -50.45 25.17
C SER A 2 8.84 -49.87 24.07
N HIS A 3 7.53 -50.15 24.12
CA HIS A 3 6.59 -49.71 23.09
C HIS A 3 6.06 -48.27 23.29
N ILE A 4 6.06 -47.76 24.50
CA ILE A 4 5.58 -46.42 24.81
C ILE A 4 6.55 -45.33 24.28
N ASN A 5 7.85 -45.59 24.27
CA ASN A 5 8.84 -44.62 23.82
C ASN A 5 8.81 -44.38 22.31
N ASN A 6 8.34 -45.34 21.50
CA ASN A 6 8.27 -45.17 20.06
C ASN A 6 7.09 -44.26 19.64
N TYR A 7 5.97 -44.33 20.33
CA TYR A 7 4.82 -43.45 20.02
C TYR A 7 5.09 -41.98 20.39
N ILE A 8 5.83 -41.72 21.46
CA ILE A 8 6.22 -40.38 21.88
C ILE A 8 7.19 -39.78 20.86
N ARG A 9 8.11 -40.55 20.30
CA ARG A 9 9.03 -40.06 19.26
C ARG A 9 8.34 -39.73 17.94
N ILE A 10 7.33 -40.51 17.56
CA ILE A 10 6.54 -40.27 16.34
C ILE A 10 5.67 -39.00 16.51
N PHE A 11 5.10 -38.79 17.71
CA PHE A 11 4.28 -37.60 17.99
C PHE A 11 5.11 -36.29 17.97
N ILE A 12 6.34 -36.32 18.45
CA ILE A 12 7.23 -35.15 18.47
C ILE A 12 7.70 -34.80 17.05
N THR A 13 7.90 -35.79 16.17
CA THR A 13 8.31 -35.55 14.78
C THR A 13 7.16 -35.00 13.91
N LEU A 14 5.90 -35.29 14.24
CA LEU A 14 4.75 -34.77 13.52
C LEU A 14 4.40 -33.31 13.87
N PHE A 15 4.87 -32.82 15.05
CA PHE A 15 4.54 -31.48 15.53
C PHE A 15 5.49 -30.37 15.04
N VAL A 16 6.60 -30.73 14.39
CA VAL A 16 7.60 -29.77 13.87
C VAL A 16 7.31 -29.31 12.43
N CYS A 17 6.30 -29.87 11.75
CA CYS A 17 5.88 -29.43 10.42
C CYS A 17 4.85 -28.28 10.43
N ILE A 18 4.71 -27.53 11.53
CA ILE A 18 3.76 -26.42 11.59
C ILE A 18 4.50 -25.10 11.37
N SER A 19 4.29 -24.56 10.17
CA SER A 19 4.22 -23.13 9.91
C SER A 19 5.52 -22.39 9.75
N VAL A 20 6.24 -22.63 8.67
CA VAL A 20 6.83 -21.50 7.95
C VAL A 20 5.77 -20.91 7.01
N HIS A 21 4.77 -20.27 7.55
CA HIS A 21 3.95 -19.35 6.79
C HIS A 21 4.78 -18.07 6.59
N GLY A 22 5.70 -18.11 5.65
CA GLY A 22 6.34 -16.91 5.14
C GLY A 22 5.24 -15.97 4.68
N LYS A 23 5.20 -14.73 5.24
CA LYS A 23 4.26 -13.71 4.76
C LYS A 23 4.41 -13.63 3.25
N THR A 24 3.31 -13.89 2.52
CA THR A 24 3.30 -13.81 1.06
C THR A 24 3.75 -12.43 0.64
N LYS A 25 4.87 -12.35 -0.08
CA LYS A 25 5.41 -11.09 -0.59
C LYS A 25 4.97 -10.90 -2.03
N PHE A 26 4.49 -9.71 -2.35
CA PHE A 26 4.02 -9.37 -3.68
C PHE A 26 5.16 -8.86 -4.56
N THR A 27 5.18 -9.32 -5.80
CA THR A 27 5.95 -8.71 -6.87
C THR A 27 5.37 -7.33 -7.23
N ASP A 28 6.13 -6.51 -7.93
CA ASP A 28 5.69 -5.17 -8.38
C ASP A 28 4.40 -5.25 -9.21
N ARG A 29 4.31 -6.26 -10.09
CA ARG A 29 3.10 -6.52 -10.89
C ARG A 29 1.91 -6.87 -10.00
N GLN A 30 2.10 -7.70 -8.99
CA GLN A 30 1.03 -8.07 -8.07
C GLN A 30 0.56 -6.86 -7.25
N VAL A 31 1.49 -6.00 -6.78
CA VAL A 31 1.13 -4.75 -6.10
C VAL A 31 0.27 -3.87 -7.01
N ALA A 32 0.70 -3.62 -8.24
CA ALA A 32 -0.06 -2.81 -9.20
C ALA A 32 -1.45 -3.39 -9.49
N MET A 33 -1.58 -4.72 -9.57
CA MET A 33 -2.88 -5.40 -9.78
C MET A 33 -3.78 -5.40 -8.54
N MET A 34 -3.22 -5.32 -7.35
CA MET A 34 -4.00 -5.33 -6.10
C MET A 34 -4.62 -3.96 -5.78
N ILE A 35 -4.04 -2.86 -6.25
CA ILE A 35 -4.60 -1.50 -6.04
C ILE A 35 -6.03 -1.39 -6.57
N PRO A 36 -6.34 -1.70 -7.84
CA PRO A 36 -7.71 -1.67 -8.34
C PRO A 36 -8.66 -2.58 -7.57
N LYS A 37 -8.19 -3.74 -7.12
CA LYS A 37 -9.00 -4.66 -6.30
C LYS A 37 -9.32 -4.09 -4.92
N TYR A 38 -8.42 -3.30 -4.34
CA TYR A 38 -8.68 -2.59 -3.09
C TYR A 38 -9.78 -1.56 -3.29
N PHE A 39 -9.71 -0.75 -4.34
CA PHE A 39 -10.70 0.26 -4.69
C PHE A 39 -12.08 -0.33 -5.01
N ALA A 40 -12.13 -1.49 -5.66
CA ALA A 40 -13.38 -2.17 -6.01
C ALA A 40 -14.22 -2.62 -4.79
N ARG A 41 -13.66 -2.59 -3.59
CA ARG A 41 -14.39 -2.91 -2.35
C ARG A 41 -15.26 -1.77 -1.85
N ASP A 42 -15.02 -0.55 -2.31
CA ASP A 42 -15.76 0.64 -1.92
C ASP A 42 -16.33 1.33 -3.15
N HIS A 43 -17.65 1.33 -3.27
CA HIS A 43 -18.35 2.00 -4.38
C HIS A 43 -18.23 3.53 -4.38
N ASN A 44 -17.76 4.12 -3.27
CA ASN A 44 -17.45 5.55 -3.18
C ASN A 44 -15.98 5.87 -3.48
N ALA A 45 -15.17 4.85 -3.74
CA ALA A 45 -13.76 5.06 -4.08
C ALA A 45 -13.63 5.90 -5.37
N PRO A 46 -12.61 6.76 -5.48
CA PRO A 46 -12.35 7.49 -6.71
C PRO A 46 -12.01 6.53 -7.85
N LYS A 47 -12.25 6.96 -9.08
CA LYS A 47 -11.92 6.17 -10.26
C LYS A 47 -10.41 6.18 -10.48
N ILE A 48 -9.80 5.01 -10.63
CA ILE A 48 -8.40 4.88 -11.02
C ILE A 48 -8.30 5.05 -12.53
N THR A 49 -7.40 5.93 -12.98
CA THR A 49 -7.09 6.13 -14.40
C THR A 49 -5.75 5.50 -14.80
N ARG A 50 -4.82 5.38 -13.86
CA ARG A 50 -3.50 4.77 -14.11
C ARG A 50 -2.88 4.19 -12.84
N THR A 51 -2.19 3.06 -12.98
CA THR A 51 -1.31 2.50 -11.92
C THR A 51 0.00 2.05 -12.55
N ARG A 52 1.13 2.46 -11.98
CA ARG A 52 2.48 2.09 -12.45
C ARG A 52 3.44 1.84 -11.29
N VAL A 53 4.41 0.97 -11.53
CA VAL A 53 5.60 0.79 -10.69
C VAL A 53 6.82 1.04 -11.57
N TYR A 54 7.73 1.90 -11.12
CA TYR A 54 8.96 2.21 -11.84
C TYR A 54 10.08 2.62 -10.88
N GLY A 55 11.30 2.67 -11.41
CA GLY A 55 12.46 3.21 -10.72
C GLY A 55 12.86 4.55 -11.32
N GLU A 56 13.18 5.52 -10.46
CA GLU A 56 13.70 6.82 -10.86
C GLU A 56 14.71 7.31 -9.82
N ASN A 57 15.88 7.77 -10.28
CA ASN A 57 16.96 8.25 -9.40
C ASN A 57 17.32 7.28 -8.25
N GLY A 58 17.33 5.98 -8.54
CA GLY A 58 17.61 4.92 -7.56
C GLY A 58 16.48 4.65 -6.57
N LYS A 59 15.34 5.33 -6.69
CA LYS A 59 14.15 5.13 -5.86
C LYS A 59 13.12 4.27 -6.58
N LYS A 60 12.44 3.40 -5.84
CA LYS A 60 11.32 2.62 -6.32
C LYS A 60 10.01 3.35 -6.03
N ILE A 61 9.23 3.60 -7.07
CA ILE A 61 8.04 4.43 -7.02
C ILE A 61 6.79 3.60 -7.34
N LEU A 62 5.77 3.74 -6.52
CA LEU A 62 4.40 3.34 -6.82
C LEU A 62 3.62 4.59 -7.21
N HIS A 63 3.09 4.62 -8.43
CA HIS A 63 2.40 5.76 -9.02
C HIS A 63 0.94 5.40 -9.31
N LEU A 64 0.04 6.22 -8.83
CA LEU A 64 -1.40 6.09 -9.00
C LEU A 64 -1.99 7.40 -9.50
N ASN A 65 -2.82 7.33 -10.56
CA ASN A 65 -3.67 8.45 -10.96
C ASN A 65 -5.11 8.13 -10.60
N ILE A 66 -5.81 9.08 -10.02
CA ILE A 66 -7.23 9.01 -9.71
C ILE A 66 -7.97 10.23 -10.26
N GLU A 67 -9.19 10.02 -10.70
CA GLU A 67 -10.12 11.09 -11.05
C GLU A 67 -10.85 11.51 -9.78
N VAL A 68 -10.67 12.78 -9.35
CA VAL A 68 -11.25 13.29 -8.11
C VAL A 68 -12.58 13.99 -8.32
N ASN A 69 -13.48 13.79 -7.37
CA ASN A 69 -14.73 14.52 -7.30
C ASN A 69 -14.58 15.66 -6.28
N ARG A 70 -14.76 16.90 -6.71
CA ARG A 70 -14.66 18.11 -5.88
C ARG A 70 -15.47 18.04 -4.58
N ASN A 71 -16.63 17.42 -4.60
CA ASN A 71 -17.50 17.32 -3.42
C ASN A 71 -16.97 16.36 -2.35
N ARG A 72 -15.88 15.60 -2.63
CA ARG A 72 -15.33 14.58 -1.75
C ARG A 72 -13.80 14.65 -1.67
N TYR A 73 -13.21 15.78 -2.03
CA TYR A 73 -11.78 15.96 -2.23
C TYR A 73 -10.91 15.49 -1.05
N GLU A 74 -11.20 15.95 0.15
CA GLU A 74 -10.36 15.68 1.33
C GLU A 74 -10.19 14.19 1.65
N ASN A 75 -11.24 13.40 1.48
CA ASN A 75 -11.19 11.98 1.78
C ASN A 75 -10.55 11.13 0.67
N GLN A 76 -10.47 11.62 -0.55
CA GLN A 76 -9.99 10.85 -1.71
C GLN A 76 -8.47 10.70 -1.73
N MET A 77 -7.73 11.73 -1.36
CA MET A 77 -6.27 11.66 -1.20
C MET A 77 -5.89 10.64 -0.11
N GLU A 78 -6.48 10.77 1.07
CA GLU A 78 -6.19 9.86 2.18
C GLU A 78 -6.60 8.42 1.85
N TYR A 79 -7.74 8.23 1.20
CA TYR A 79 -8.20 6.90 0.75
C TYR A 79 -7.18 6.26 -0.21
N ALA A 80 -6.75 7.00 -1.23
CA ALA A 80 -5.79 6.51 -2.22
C ALA A 80 -4.44 6.17 -1.57
N LEU A 81 -3.89 7.04 -0.73
CA LEU A 81 -2.63 6.80 -0.03
C LEU A 81 -2.73 5.65 0.98
N SER A 82 -3.88 5.50 1.65
CA SER A 82 -4.16 4.35 2.52
C SER A 82 -4.18 3.03 1.75
N ALA A 83 -4.79 3.01 0.56
CA ALA A 83 -4.80 1.84 -0.31
C ALA A 83 -3.38 1.48 -0.79
N MET A 84 -2.61 2.48 -1.25
CA MET A 84 -1.21 2.30 -1.65
C MET A 84 -0.37 1.74 -0.49
N ALA A 85 -0.52 2.27 0.71
CA ALA A 85 0.16 1.79 1.91
C ALA A 85 -0.23 0.35 2.27
N SER A 86 -1.53 0.05 2.27
CA SER A 86 -2.07 -1.27 2.65
C SER A 86 -1.62 -2.38 1.71
N VAL A 87 -1.54 -2.11 0.40
CA VAL A 87 -1.07 -3.10 -0.57
C VAL A 87 0.44 -3.21 -0.56
N SER A 88 1.16 -2.08 -0.55
CA SER A 88 2.62 -2.05 -0.69
C SER A 88 3.38 -2.57 0.53
N GLN A 89 2.76 -2.64 1.72
CA GLN A 89 3.37 -3.27 2.89
C GLN A 89 3.76 -4.74 2.65
N HIS A 90 3.10 -5.40 1.71
CA HIS A 90 3.35 -6.79 1.33
C HIS A 90 4.33 -6.93 0.16
N ALA A 91 4.88 -5.84 -0.36
CA ALA A 91 5.82 -5.88 -1.47
C ALA A 91 7.10 -6.66 -1.12
N ALA A 92 7.60 -7.46 -2.08
CA ALA A 92 8.85 -8.19 -1.91
C ALA A 92 10.05 -7.26 -1.70
N ARG A 93 10.05 -6.11 -2.39
CA ARG A 93 10.99 -5.00 -2.18
C ARG A 93 10.22 -3.75 -1.81
N PRO A 94 10.60 -3.04 -0.73
CA PRO A 94 9.90 -1.84 -0.28
C PRO A 94 9.88 -0.76 -1.36
N PHE A 95 8.84 0.06 -1.34
CA PHE A 95 8.78 1.31 -2.09
C PHE A 95 9.44 2.43 -1.30
N ASP A 96 10.06 3.37 -2.01
CA ASP A 96 10.63 4.57 -1.42
C ASP A 96 9.61 5.71 -1.39
N THR A 97 8.85 5.86 -2.49
CA THR A 97 7.91 6.96 -2.67
C THR A 97 6.60 6.47 -3.28
N PHE A 98 5.51 7.03 -2.82
CA PHE A 98 4.21 7.00 -3.49
C PHE A 98 4.02 8.31 -4.22
N VAL A 99 3.62 8.24 -5.48
CA VAL A 99 3.19 9.39 -6.28
C VAL A 99 1.71 9.21 -6.59
N LEU A 100 0.90 10.16 -6.15
CA LEU A 100 -0.53 10.20 -6.42
C LEU A 100 -0.83 11.44 -7.27
N ILE A 101 -1.39 11.24 -8.46
CA ILE A 101 -1.93 12.31 -9.28
C ILE A 101 -3.45 12.35 -9.07
N MET A 102 -3.94 13.50 -8.68
CA MET A 102 -5.36 13.76 -8.49
C MET A 102 -5.86 14.59 -9.68
N GLU A 103 -6.42 13.87 -10.66
CA GLU A 103 -6.92 14.47 -11.90
C GLU A 103 -8.25 15.17 -11.63
N GLN A 104 -8.27 16.49 -11.87
CA GLN A 104 -9.47 17.30 -11.65
C GLN A 104 -10.40 17.20 -12.86
N ASN A 105 -11.65 16.85 -12.62
CA ASN A 105 -12.67 16.78 -13.67
C ASN A 105 -13.23 18.18 -14.03
N SER A 106 -12.35 19.17 -14.15
CA SER A 106 -12.72 20.56 -14.47
C SER A 106 -11.59 21.26 -15.20
N ARG A 107 -11.91 21.92 -16.32
CA ARG A 107 -10.94 22.71 -17.10
C ARG A 107 -10.39 23.95 -16.37
N GLN A 108 -10.95 24.32 -15.23
CA GLN A 108 -10.59 25.55 -14.49
C GLN A 108 -9.73 25.27 -13.25
N VAL A 109 -9.39 24.00 -12.98
CA VAL A 109 -8.62 23.63 -11.80
C VAL A 109 -7.49 22.70 -12.26
N ASN A 110 -6.30 23.03 -11.85
CA ASN A 110 -5.11 22.23 -12.12
C ASN A 110 -5.18 20.88 -11.41
N ASP A 111 -4.54 19.89 -11.99
CA ASP A 111 -4.31 18.61 -11.33
C ASP A 111 -3.34 18.81 -10.16
N GLU A 112 -3.41 17.93 -9.19
CA GLU A 112 -2.50 17.95 -8.05
C GLU A 112 -1.65 16.70 -8.03
N LYS A 113 -0.38 16.87 -7.73
CA LYS A 113 0.56 15.80 -7.48
C LYS A 113 0.90 15.74 -6.01
N VAL A 114 0.72 14.58 -5.42
CA VAL A 114 1.11 14.29 -4.04
C VAL A 114 2.27 13.30 -4.06
N GLU A 115 3.39 13.67 -3.48
CA GLU A 115 4.49 12.76 -3.19
C GLU A 115 4.49 12.41 -1.71
N ALA A 116 4.45 11.12 -1.41
CA ALA A 116 4.46 10.64 -0.05
C ALA A 116 5.63 9.67 0.19
N LYS A 117 6.37 9.85 1.29
CA LYS A 117 7.38 8.88 1.72
C LYS A 117 6.69 7.56 2.07
N ALA A 118 6.98 6.49 1.32
CA ALA A 118 6.24 5.24 1.42
C ALA A 118 6.29 4.63 2.82
N LYS A 119 7.48 4.51 3.42
CA LYS A 119 7.63 3.99 4.79
C LYS A 119 6.82 4.76 5.81
N CYS A 120 6.89 6.09 5.77
CA CYS A 120 6.16 6.96 6.69
C CYS A 120 4.65 6.83 6.53
N THR A 121 4.18 6.70 5.28
CA THR A 121 2.76 6.54 4.95
C THR A 121 2.23 5.17 5.39
N ILE A 122 3.02 4.12 5.25
CA ILE A 122 2.71 2.79 5.80
C ILE A 122 2.66 2.83 7.33
N ASP A 123 3.64 3.49 7.97
CA ASP A 123 3.67 3.64 9.42
C ASP A 123 2.46 4.44 9.94
N HIS A 124 1.93 5.39 9.16
CA HIS A 124 0.72 6.13 9.50
C HIS A 124 -0.56 5.30 9.31
N PHE A 125 -0.82 4.80 8.10
CA PHE A 125 -2.10 4.16 7.79
C PHE A 125 -2.22 2.72 8.29
N VAL A 126 -1.13 1.95 8.23
CA VAL A 126 -1.16 0.51 8.55
C VAL A 126 -0.80 0.26 10.01
N PHE A 127 0.34 0.77 10.44
CA PHE A 127 0.85 0.47 11.78
C PHE A 127 0.45 1.48 12.86
N LYS A 128 -0.18 2.60 12.49
CA LYS A 128 -0.64 3.66 13.41
C LYS A 128 0.49 4.24 14.30
N ARG A 129 1.72 4.24 13.82
CA ARG A 129 2.92 4.72 14.54
C ARG A 129 3.17 6.20 14.37
N VAL A 130 2.64 6.81 13.31
CA VAL A 130 2.81 8.22 12.96
C VAL A 130 1.46 8.91 13.05
N LYS A 131 1.36 10.00 13.82
CA LYS A 131 0.15 10.82 13.94
C LYS A 131 -0.09 11.60 12.66
N ASN A 132 -1.35 11.96 12.40
CA ASN A 132 -1.77 12.63 11.17
C ASN A 132 -1.03 13.94 10.90
N ASP A 133 -0.96 14.82 11.87
CA ASP A 133 -0.27 16.11 11.76
C ASP A 133 1.22 15.98 11.42
N ARG A 134 1.88 14.98 12.00
CA ARG A 134 3.27 14.65 11.69
C ARG A 134 3.41 14.04 10.29
N TRP A 135 2.50 13.15 9.89
CA TRP A 135 2.49 12.54 8.58
C TRP A 135 2.34 13.62 7.49
N VAL A 136 1.35 14.48 7.60
CA VAL A 136 1.14 15.59 6.65
C VAL A 136 2.38 16.47 6.54
N LYS A 137 2.96 16.91 7.68
CA LYS A 137 4.10 17.85 7.69
C LYS A 137 5.43 17.24 7.26
N LYS A 138 5.68 15.97 7.52
CA LYS A 138 7.01 15.35 7.35
C LYS A 138 7.11 14.37 6.20
N CYS A 139 6.00 13.86 5.72
CA CYS A 139 5.95 12.75 4.79
C CYS A 139 5.30 13.09 3.46
N LEU A 140 4.51 14.16 3.40
CA LEU A 140 3.84 14.61 2.19
C LEU A 140 4.50 15.85 1.59
N ASN A 141 4.46 15.91 0.27
CA ASN A 141 4.63 17.11 -0.54
C ASN A 141 3.49 17.17 -1.54
N VAL A 142 2.79 18.30 -1.60
CA VAL A 142 1.66 18.52 -2.50
C VAL A 142 1.98 19.70 -3.40
N GLU A 143 1.82 19.54 -4.70
CA GLU A 143 2.06 20.56 -5.72
C GLU A 143 0.96 20.54 -6.79
N GLU A 144 0.58 21.71 -7.29
CA GLU A 144 -0.26 21.84 -8.49
C GLU A 144 0.58 21.61 -9.74
N ILE A 145 0.03 20.92 -10.75
CA ILE A 145 0.71 20.57 -12.00
C ILE A 145 -0.14 20.90 -13.22
#